data_f55fc3879ec031b722aefb7aa9f0fa51
#
_entry.id   f55fc3879ec031b722aefb7aa9f0fa51
#
_cell.length_a   1.000
_cell.length_b   1.000
_cell.length_c   1.000
_cell.angle_alpha   90.00
_cell.angle_beta   90.00
_cell.angle_gamma   90.00
#
_symmetry.space_group_name_H-M   'P 1'
#
loop_
_entity.id
_entity.type
_entity.pdbx_description
1 polymer ?
#
loop_
_entity_poly.entity_id
_entity_poly.type
_entity_poly.pdbx_seq_one_letter_code
_entity_poly.pdbx_strand_id
1 'polypeptide(L)'
;MLADYFLIAVNSIRHRKLRSWLTVIGIVIGVAAIISLVTASRSLESTISQQFEQFGANRILISAKGFQGPGTLSQGLTLDDVKTIENIPGLKYVTPGLFRTAEIKHNKETGFTLIGGLPAEDFEIFFKDAGVELQKGRTMKENEKNVAVIGSRISKDMFSKELRIGDKIEINKIEFKIIGIFEEIGNQQDDNQINIPLESARKVFDEQIRVDTIIAQVKSVNDIPNLQKKIEKDLERKRGDTNFQVLTASQILDQIGQVLGIIQIFLVGIAAISLIVGAIGIMNSMYTSVLERTKDIGIMKAIGARNSDILQIFIIESGLIGLVGGSFGIILGAALALIIGIISKSAGFLLIIKIEPLVLLFGLIFAFVIGVISGILPAMQASKLKPVDALRYE
;
A
#
# COMPACT_ATOMS: atom_id res chain seq x y z
N MET A 1 -22.01 -41.70 2.44
CA MET A 1 -20.72 -41.89 3.15
C MET A 1 -20.01 -40.55 3.44
N LEU A 2 -19.58 -39.75 2.46
CA LEU A 2 -18.94 -38.44 2.76
C LEU A 2 -19.86 -37.45 3.48
N ALA A 3 -21.15 -37.40 3.13
CA ALA A 3 -22.15 -36.58 3.82
C ALA A 3 -22.36 -36.98 5.27
N ASP A 4 -22.32 -38.28 5.57
CA ASP A 4 -22.48 -38.79 6.92
C ASP A 4 -21.27 -38.47 7.80
N TYR A 5 -20.06 -38.53 7.21
CA TYR A 5 -18.83 -38.14 7.90
C TYR A 5 -18.82 -36.63 8.19
N PHE A 6 -19.34 -35.81 7.27
CA PHE A 6 -19.51 -34.38 7.47
C PHE A 6 -20.48 -34.06 8.62
N LEU A 7 -21.63 -34.72 8.70
CA LEU A 7 -22.61 -34.56 9.76
C LEU A 7 -22.06 -34.96 11.16
N ILE A 8 -21.29 -36.04 11.21
CA ILE A 8 -20.60 -36.47 12.45
C ILE A 8 -19.58 -35.43 12.88
N ALA A 9 -18.79 -34.87 11.96
CA ALA A 9 -17.78 -33.87 12.25
C ALA A 9 -18.41 -32.54 12.74
N VAL A 10 -19.49 -32.08 12.13
CA VAL A 10 -20.22 -30.86 12.55
C VAL A 10 -20.83 -31.01 13.94
N ASN A 11 -21.48 -32.15 14.25
CA ASN A 11 -22.03 -32.42 15.57
C ASN A 11 -20.93 -32.46 16.64
N SER A 12 -19.77 -32.97 16.33
CA SER A 12 -18.62 -33.03 17.22
C SER A 12 -18.12 -31.65 17.66
N ILE A 13 -18.04 -30.70 16.72
CA ILE A 13 -17.58 -29.32 16.98
C ILE A 13 -18.56 -28.57 17.90
N ARG A 14 -19.87 -28.84 17.77
CA ARG A 14 -20.93 -28.13 18.50
C ARG A 14 -20.94 -28.41 20.02
N HIS A 15 -20.46 -29.57 20.45
CA HIS A 15 -20.49 -29.97 21.84
C HIS A 15 -19.25 -29.56 22.69
N ARG A 16 -18.19 -29.01 22.09
CA ARG A 16 -16.90 -28.70 22.74
C ARG A 16 -16.59 -27.21 22.78
N LYS A 17 -17.27 -26.46 23.67
CA LYS A 17 -17.31 -24.98 23.58
C LYS A 17 -16.00 -24.23 23.92
N LEU A 18 -15.17 -24.59 24.86
CA LEU A 18 -14.03 -23.78 25.32
C LEU A 18 -12.69 -24.13 24.67
N ARG A 19 -12.35 -25.40 24.54
CA ARG A 19 -11.04 -25.84 24.03
C ARG A 19 -10.90 -25.62 22.51
N SER A 20 -11.99 -25.92 21.77
CA SER A 20 -12.04 -25.67 20.32
C SER A 20 -11.94 -24.19 19.97
N TRP A 21 -12.47 -23.29 20.80
CA TRP A 21 -12.39 -21.86 20.57
C TRP A 21 -10.97 -21.30 20.68
N LEU A 22 -10.18 -21.73 21.68
CA LEU A 22 -8.77 -21.32 21.81
C LEU A 22 -7.92 -21.76 20.61
N THR A 23 -8.19 -22.97 20.09
CA THR A 23 -7.53 -23.51 18.90
C THR A 23 -7.89 -22.72 17.65
N VAL A 24 -9.18 -22.41 17.49
CA VAL A 24 -9.69 -21.65 16.34
C VAL A 24 -9.15 -20.22 16.32
N ILE A 25 -8.97 -19.58 17.48
CA ILE A 25 -8.45 -18.22 17.61
C ILE A 25 -7.06 -18.08 16.94
N GLY A 26 -6.17 -19.05 17.10
CA GLY A 26 -4.84 -19.01 16.46
C GLY A 26 -4.93 -18.94 14.93
N ILE A 27 -5.85 -19.74 14.34
CA ILE A 27 -6.09 -19.71 12.89
C ILE A 27 -6.78 -18.41 12.48
N VAL A 28 -7.78 -17.96 13.24
CA VAL A 28 -8.50 -16.70 12.98
C VAL A 28 -7.52 -15.55 12.92
N ILE A 29 -6.63 -15.42 13.91
CA ILE A 29 -5.62 -14.35 13.94
C ILE A 29 -4.65 -14.46 12.75
N GLY A 30 -4.14 -15.67 12.46
CA GLY A 30 -3.21 -15.88 11.34
C GLY A 30 -3.83 -15.56 10.00
N VAL A 31 -5.04 -16.05 9.73
CA VAL A 31 -5.76 -15.78 8.47
C VAL A 31 -6.18 -14.32 8.41
N ALA A 32 -6.68 -13.73 9.49
CA ALA A 32 -7.05 -12.31 9.52
C ALA A 32 -5.85 -11.40 9.23
N ALA A 33 -4.70 -11.72 9.81
CA ALA A 33 -3.46 -10.97 9.51
C ALA A 33 -3.08 -11.07 8.03
N ILE A 34 -3.07 -12.27 7.45
CA ILE A 34 -2.75 -12.44 6.02
C ILE A 34 -3.74 -11.69 5.14
N ILE A 35 -5.05 -11.86 5.37
CA ILE A 35 -6.09 -11.21 4.54
C ILE A 35 -5.99 -9.69 4.64
N SER A 36 -5.90 -9.13 5.85
CA SER A 36 -5.83 -7.68 6.03
C SER A 36 -4.58 -7.07 5.40
N LEU A 37 -3.42 -7.72 5.56
CA LEU A 37 -2.15 -7.22 5.05
C LEU A 37 -2.03 -7.34 3.53
N VAL A 38 -2.42 -8.48 2.96
CA VAL A 38 -2.42 -8.67 1.50
C VAL A 38 -3.39 -7.70 0.83
N THR A 39 -4.58 -7.52 1.41
CA THR A 39 -5.58 -6.56 0.91
C THR A 39 -5.05 -5.13 0.99
N ALA A 40 -4.48 -4.71 2.12
CA ALA A 40 -3.92 -3.38 2.29
C ALA A 40 -2.74 -3.12 1.34
N SER A 41 -1.82 -4.07 1.19
CA SER A 41 -0.66 -3.96 0.29
C SER A 41 -1.08 -3.81 -1.18
N ARG A 42 -2.01 -4.66 -1.67
CA ARG A 42 -2.52 -4.55 -3.04
C ARG A 42 -3.31 -3.27 -3.27
N SER A 43 -4.08 -2.83 -2.28
CA SER A 43 -4.81 -1.57 -2.35
C SER A 43 -3.86 -0.37 -2.43
N LEU A 44 -2.76 -0.40 -1.69
CA LEU A 44 -1.73 0.63 -1.73
C LEU A 44 -1.03 0.66 -3.09
N GLU A 45 -0.62 -0.50 -3.61
CA GLU A 45 -0.03 -0.63 -4.95
C GLU A 45 -0.97 -0.10 -6.03
N SER A 46 -2.25 -0.49 -5.99
CA SER A 46 -3.27 0.00 -6.93
C SER A 46 -3.49 1.52 -6.82
N THR A 47 -3.50 2.07 -5.61
CA THR A 47 -3.67 3.51 -5.38
C THR A 47 -2.48 4.29 -5.92
N ILE A 48 -1.26 3.83 -5.66
CA ILE A 48 -0.04 4.44 -6.16
C ILE A 48 0.00 4.36 -7.70
N SER A 49 -0.31 3.19 -8.28
CA SER A 49 -0.36 3.03 -9.75
C SER A 49 -1.36 4.01 -10.39
N GLN A 50 -2.54 4.16 -9.80
CA GLN A 50 -3.54 5.12 -10.30
C GLN A 50 -3.04 6.57 -10.23
N GLN A 51 -2.37 6.96 -9.15
CA GLN A 51 -1.77 8.30 -9.04
C GLN A 51 -0.70 8.51 -10.11
N PHE A 52 0.16 7.53 -10.35
CA PHE A 52 1.18 7.63 -11.40
C PHE A 52 0.59 7.63 -12.81
N GLU A 53 -0.49 6.92 -13.06
CA GLU A 53 -1.21 7.00 -14.35
C GLU A 53 -1.79 8.40 -14.58
N GLN A 54 -2.31 9.06 -13.55
CA GLN A 54 -2.80 10.44 -13.61
C GLN A 54 -1.65 11.43 -13.88
N PHE A 55 -0.49 11.25 -13.24
CA PHE A 55 0.69 12.09 -13.50
C PHE A 55 1.30 11.90 -14.88
N GLY A 56 0.84 10.92 -15.66
CA GLY A 56 1.24 10.66 -17.04
C GLY A 56 2.39 9.65 -17.16
N ALA A 57 2.08 8.51 -17.78
CA ALA A 57 3.05 7.45 -18.07
C ALA A 57 4.21 7.88 -19.00
N ASN A 58 4.09 9.06 -19.62
CA ASN A 58 5.05 9.62 -20.57
C ASN A 58 6.02 10.64 -19.95
N ARG A 59 6.23 10.57 -18.62
CA ARG A 59 7.18 11.45 -17.92
C ARG A 59 8.42 10.70 -17.47
N ILE A 60 9.55 11.36 -17.57
CA ILE A 60 10.84 10.93 -17.02
C ILE A 60 11.20 11.91 -15.90
N LEU A 61 11.43 11.38 -14.71
CA LEU A 61 11.84 12.13 -13.53
C LEU A 61 13.36 12.07 -13.41
N ILE A 62 14.00 13.22 -13.36
CA ILE A 62 15.43 13.34 -13.09
C ILE A 62 15.58 13.98 -11.70
N SER A 63 16.37 13.36 -10.84
CA SER A 63 16.64 13.85 -9.50
C SER A 63 18.06 13.51 -9.05
N ALA A 64 18.55 14.13 -7.99
CA ALA A 64 19.83 13.72 -7.41
C ALA A 64 19.76 12.32 -6.83
N LYS A 65 20.86 11.58 -6.80
CA LYS A 65 20.94 10.29 -6.08
C LYS A 65 20.65 10.51 -4.59
N GLY A 66 19.85 9.64 -4.02
CA GLY A 66 19.41 9.73 -2.62
C GLY A 66 18.29 10.76 -2.38
N PHE A 67 17.68 11.28 -3.42
CA PHE A 67 16.48 12.10 -3.31
C PHE A 67 15.34 11.28 -2.69
N GLN A 68 14.81 11.75 -1.56
CA GLN A 68 13.76 11.06 -0.78
C GLN A 68 12.37 11.68 -0.99
N GLY A 69 12.23 12.57 -1.97
CA GLY A 69 10.97 13.23 -2.28
C GLY A 69 10.98 14.75 -2.11
N PRO A 70 9.87 15.41 -2.45
CA PRO A 70 9.74 16.86 -2.31
C PRO A 70 10.02 17.35 -0.89
N GLY A 71 10.75 18.46 -0.75
CA GLY A 71 11.11 19.05 0.54
C GLY A 71 12.44 18.57 1.12
N THR A 72 13.10 17.55 0.56
CA THR A 72 14.46 17.16 0.95
C THR A 72 15.50 18.03 0.26
N LEU A 73 16.60 18.36 0.98
CA LEU A 73 17.71 19.09 0.39
C LEU A 73 18.44 18.20 -0.61
N SER A 74 18.30 18.51 -1.89
CA SER A 74 19.01 17.82 -2.96
C SER A 74 20.31 18.55 -3.26
N GLN A 75 21.41 17.82 -3.26
CA GLN A 75 22.68 18.34 -3.76
C GLN A 75 22.87 17.81 -5.19
N GLY A 76 22.51 18.57 -6.19
CA GLY A 76 22.99 18.02 -7.40
C GLY A 76 22.47 18.45 -8.75
N LEU A 77 21.23 18.80 -8.93
CA LEU A 77 20.74 19.28 -10.23
C LEU A 77 20.84 20.81 -10.32
N THR A 78 21.13 21.30 -11.52
CA THR A 78 21.29 22.73 -11.81
C THR A 78 20.50 23.13 -13.05
N LEU A 79 20.37 24.42 -13.28
CA LEU A 79 19.79 24.96 -14.51
C LEU A 79 20.55 24.58 -15.77
N ASP A 80 21.85 24.33 -15.68
CA ASP A 80 22.63 23.88 -16.85
C ASP A 80 22.30 22.42 -17.20
N ASP A 81 21.89 21.62 -16.20
CA ASP A 81 21.35 20.28 -16.46
C ASP A 81 19.98 20.36 -17.18
N VAL A 82 19.12 21.31 -16.78
CA VAL A 82 17.85 21.58 -17.48
C VAL A 82 18.10 21.90 -18.96
N LYS A 83 18.98 22.86 -19.25
CA LYS A 83 19.32 23.21 -20.61
C LYS A 83 19.90 22.07 -21.44
N THR A 84 20.66 21.17 -20.77
CA THR A 84 21.22 19.98 -21.42
C THR A 84 20.12 19.05 -21.87
N ILE A 85 19.08 18.85 -21.01
CA ILE A 85 17.96 17.99 -21.32
C ILE A 85 17.01 18.60 -22.34
N GLU A 86 16.73 19.91 -22.27
CA GLU A 86 15.89 20.64 -23.23
C GLU A 86 16.37 20.49 -24.68
N ASN A 87 17.69 20.39 -24.89
CA ASN A 87 18.28 20.20 -26.21
C ASN A 87 18.10 18.77 -26.76
N ILE A 88 17.51 17.83 -26.02
CA ILE A 88 17.31 16.46 -26.48
C ILE A 88 16.03 16.39 -27.33
N PRO A 89 16.13 16.03 -28.63
CA PRO A 89 14.93 15.88 -29.46
C PRO A 89 14.07 14.71 -29.01
N GLY A 90 12.76 14.89 -29.09
CA GLY A 90 11.76 13.86 -28.64
C GLY A 90 11.05 14.22 -27.35
N LEU A 91 11.51 15.23 -26.64
CA LEU A 91 10.82 15.78 -25.48
C LEU A 91 9.74 16.78 -25.90
N LYS A 92 8.65 16.84 -25.16
CA LYS A 92 7.55 17.81 -25.35
C LYS A 92 7.84 19.09 -24.56
N TYR A 93 8.22 18.94 -23.30
CA TYR A 93 8.70 20.02 -22.43
C TYR A 93 9.61 19.44 -21.33
N VAL A 94 10.38 20.32 -20.71
CA VAL A 94 11.28 20.00 -19.59
C VAL A 94 11.05 21.03 -18.49
N THR A 95 10.49 20.59 -17.37
CA THR A 95 10.08 21.47 -16.26
C THR A 95 10.97 21.23 -15.05
N PRO A 96 11.82 22.21 -14.66
CA PRO A 96 12.53 22.18 -13.40
C PRO A 96 11.60 22.47 -12.22
N GLY A 97 11.83 21.79 -11.10
CA GLY A 97 11.10 22.01 -9.86
C GLY A 97 12.01 22.27 -8.67
N LEU A 98 11.64 23.26 -7.87
CA LEU A 98 12.27 23.57 -6.58
C LEU A 98 11.25 23.39 -5.47
N PHE A 99 11.48 22.44 -4.54
CA PHE A 99 10.53 22.07 -3.51
C PHE A 99 11.16 22.22 -2.12
N ARG A 100 10.60 23.07 -1.28
CA ARG A 100 11.06 23.31 0.08
C ARG A 100 9.88 23.48 1.03
N THR A 101 10.01 22.95 2.22
CA THR A 101 9.07 23.30 3.31
C THR A 101 9.40 24.68 3.85
N ALA A 102 8.38 25.52 3.95
CA ALA A 102 8.53 26.88 4.47
C ALA A 102 7.43 27.25 5.46
N GLU A 103 7.77 28.23 6.28
CA GLU A 103 6.80 28.91 7.13
C GLU A 103 5.92 29.80 6.26
N ILE A 104 4.60 29.66 6.45
CA ILE A 104 3.60 30.53 5.84
C ILE A 104 2.82 31.26 6.92
N LYS A 105 2.52 32.54 6.67
CA LYS A 105 1.72 33.37 7.57
C LYS A 105 0.53 33.96 6.84
N HIS A 106 -0.59 33.92 7.52
CA HIS A 106 -1.77 34.69 7.13
C HIS A 106 -2.33 35.40 8.37
N ASN A 107 -2.40 36.72 8.31
CA ASN A 107 -2.72 37.56 9.48
C ASN A 107 -1.73 37.31 10.65
N LYS A 108 -2.24 36.74 11.77
CA LYS A 108 -1.45 36.42 12.96
C LYS A 108 -1.18 34.89 13.12
N GLU A 109 -1.66 34.08 12.18
CA GLU A 109 -1.53 32.64 12.22
C GLU A 109 -0.35 32.18 11.38
N THR A 110 0.33 31.16 11.84
CA THR A 110 1.53 30.58 11.21
C THR A 110 1.31 29.09 10.96
N GLY A 111 1.69 28.62 9.80
CA GLY A 111 1.70 27.21 9.43
C GLY A 111 2.98 26.84 8.68
N PHE A 112 3.18 25.55 8.44
CA PHE A 112 4.29 25.02 7.64
C PHE A 112 3.72 24.16 6.53
N THR A 113 4.19 24.38 5.31
CA THR A 113 3.79 23.55 4.17
C THR A 113 4.88 23.46 3.11
N LEU A 114 4.69 22.54 2.17
CA LEU A 114 5.53 22.41 1.01
C LEU A 114 5.24 23.51 0.00
N ILE A 115 6.28 24.21 -0.40
CA ILE A 115 6.24 25.22 -1.46
C ILE A 115 6.89 24.63 -2.70
N GLY A 116 6.14 24.56 -3.81
CA GLY A 116 6.62 24.16 -5.12
C GLY A 116 6.89 25.38 -5.98
N GLY A 117 8.13 25.52 -6.43
CA GLY A 117 8.54 26.50 -7.43
C GLY A 117 8.60 25.86 -8.81
N LEU A 118 7.74 26.27 -9.72
CA LEU A 118 7.67 25.77 -11.10
C LEU A 118 7.70 26.94 -12.09
N PRO A 119 8.26 26.76 -13.31
CA PRO A 119 8.17 27.78 -14.38
C PRO A 119 6.71 28.12 -14.65
N ALA A 120 6.40 29.42 -14.71
CA ALA A 120 5.01 29.86 -14.90
C ALA A 120 4.47 29.47 -16.29
N GLU A 121 5.35 29.41 -17.30
CA GLU A 121 5.05 29.00 -18.67
C GLU A 121 4.61 27.53 -18.78
N ASP A 122 5.23 26.64 -17.99
CA ASP A 122 4.91 25.20 -17.99
C ASP A 122 3.78 24.85 -17.03
N PHE A 123 3.40 25.75 -16.13
CA PHE A 123 2.52 25.46 -15.01
C PHE A 123 1.15 24.91 -15.45
N GLU A 124 0.51 25.55 -16.41
CA GLU A 124 -0.81 25.13 -16.89
C GLU A 124 -0.76 23.76 -17.57
N ILE A 125 0.23 23.57 -18.47
CA ILE A 125 0.42 22.30 -19.18
C ILE A 125 0.78 21.18 -18.21
N PHE A 126 1.63 21.47 -17.23
CA PHE A 126 2.10 20.51 -16.25
C PHE A 126 0.93 19.93 -15.42
N PHE A 127 0.06 20.78 -14.87
CA PHE A 127 -1.07 20.35 -14.05
C PHE A 127 -2.22 19.78 -14.89
N LYS A 128 -2.49 20.35 -16.07
CA LYS A 128 -3.50 19.84 -17.00
C LYS A 128 -3.17 18.43 -17.49
N ASP A 129 -1.92 18.18 -17.87
CA ASP A 129 -1.44 16.86 -18.27
C ASP A 129 -1.41 15.86 -17.07
N ALA A 130 -1.46 16.36 -15.83
CA ALA A 130 -1.61 15.57 -14.60
C ALA A 130 -3.08 15.36 -14.20
N GLY A 131 -4.04 15.87 -14.97
CA GLY A 131 -5.46 15.78 -14.65
C GLY A 131 -5.87 16.59 -13.41
N VAL A 132 -5.05 17.58 -13.02
CA VAL A 132 -5.32 18.46 -11.87
C VAL A 132 -5.96 19.75 -12.37
N GLU A 133 -7.19 20.02 -11.93
CA GLU A 133 -7.95 21.19 -12.33
C GLU A 133 -8.02 22.23 -11.21
N LEU A 134 -8.29 23.47 -11.58
CA LEU A 134 -8.54 24.55 -10.63
C LEU A 134 -10.02 24.55 -10.23
N GLN A 135 -10.28 24.55 -8.92
CA GLN A 135 -11.62 24.79 -8.39
C GLN A 135 -12.06 26.25 -8.62
N LYS A 136 -11.14 27.18 -8.40
CA LYS A 136 -11.39 28.61 -8.54
C LYS A 136 -10.15 29.34 -9.02
N GLY A 137 -10.35 30.42 -9.76
CA GLY A 137 -9.28 31.34 -10.16
C GLY A 137 -8.63 30.98 -11.48
N ARG A 138 -7.32 31.20 -11.54
CA ARG A 138 -6.50 30.98 -12.75
C ARG A 138 -5.11 30.49 -12.40
N THR A 139 -4.41 29.95 -13.38
CA THR A 139 -2.99 29.60 -13.33
C THR A 139 -2.08 30.83 -13.35
N MET A 140 -0.79 30.60 -13.10
CA MET A 140 0.26 31.61 -13.25
C MET A 140 0.48 31.95 -14.72
N LYS A 141 0.82 33.21 -14.99
CA LYS A 141 1.21 33.67 -16.32
C LYS A 141 2.72 33.93 -16.35
N GLU A 142 3.28 33.85 -17.52
CA GLU A 142 4.68 34.20 -17.76
C GLU A 142 5.01 35.59 -17.17
N ASN A 143 6.19 35.71 -16.55
CA ASN A 143 6.69 36.92 -15.88
C ASN A 143 5.89 37.40 -14.65
N GLU A 144 4.86 36.68 -14.20
CA GLU A 144 4.22 37.00 -12.93
C GLU A 144 5.14 36.68 -11.74
N LYS A 145 5.16 37.57 -10.77
CA LYS A 145 5.91 37.42 -9.51
C LYS A 145 4.96 37.57 -8.35
N ASN A 146 5.31 36.96 -7.22
CA ASN A 146 4.56 37.09 -5.97
C ASN A 146 3.07 36.71 -6.08
N VAL A 147 2.79 35.68 -6.89
CA VAL A 147 1.50 35.03 -7.00
C VAL A 147 1.60 33.58 -6.52
N ALA A 148 0.51 33.04 -6.01
CA ALA A 148 0.44 31.68 -5.49
C ALA A 148 -0.83 30.97 -5.97
N VAL A 149 -0.70 29.70 -6.32
CA VAL A 149 -1.79 28.76 -6.50
C VAL A 149 -1.71 27.75 -5.37
N ILE A 150 -2.78 27.61 -4.60
CA ILE A 150 -2.81 26.82 -3.37
C ILE A 150 -3.65 25.55 -3.51
N GLY A 151 -3.27 24.49 -2.80
CA GLY A 151 -4.06 23.28 -2.68
C GLY A 151 -5.35 23.50 -1.88
N SER A 152 -6.31 22.62 -2.07
CA SER A 152 -7.65 22.73 -1.48
C SER A 152 -7.62 22.77 0.05
N ARG A 153 -6.75 21.98 0.70
CA ARG A 153 -6.64 21.93 2.16
C ARG A 153 -5.95 23.15 2.74
N ILE A 154 -4.99 23.74 2.03
CA ILE A 154 -4.42 25.05 2.41
C ILE A 154 -5.51 26.10 2.52
N SER A 155 -6.44 26.08 1.53
CA SER A 155 -7.56 27.03 1.53
C SER A 155 -8.51 26.82 2.71
N LYS A 156 -8.85 25.57 3.04
CA LYS A 156 -9.93 25.25 3.99
C LYS A 156 -9.46 25.01 5.42
N ASP A 157 -8.31 24.32 5.60
CA ASP A 157 -7.98 23.66 6.87
C ASP A 157 -6.75 24.25 7.57
N MET A 158 -5.93 25.05 6.88
CA MET A 158 -4.66 25.48 7.44
C MET A 158 -4.79 26.64 8.42
N PHE A 159 -5.74 27.55 8.20
CA PHE A 159 -5.97 28.72 9.03
C PHE A 159 -7.41 28.75 9.54
N SER A 160 -7.65 29.46 10.62
CA SER A 160 -9.00 29.61 11.21
C SER A 160 -10.02 30.21 10.25
N LYS A 161 -9.56 30.98 9.26
CA LYS A 161 -10.38 31.57 8.19
C LYS A 161 -10.01 30.95 6.85
N GLU A 162 -11.01 30.49 6.10
CA GLU A 162 -10.85 30.02 4.72
C GLU A 162 -10.15 31.07 3.84
N LEU A 163 -9.07 30.68 3.19
CA LEU A 163 -8.36 31.53 2.24
C LEU A 163 -9.10 31.58 0.90
N ARG A 164 -9.18 32.76 0.33
CA ARG A 164 -9.87 33.03 -0.93
C ARG A 164 -8.96 33.64 -1.97
N ILE A 165 -9.38 33.59 -3.21
CA ILE A 165 -8.70 34.31 -4.30
C ILE A 165 -8.63 35.79 -3.97
N GLY A 166 -7.43 36.36 -4.09
CA GLY A 166 -7.14 37.74 -3.76
C GLY A 166 -6.56 37.94 -2.36
N ASP A 167 -6.71 36.97 -1.44
CA ASP A 167 -6.06 37.03 -0.13
C ASP A 167 -4.53 36.94 -0.29
N LYS A 168 -3.83 37.43 0.74
CA LYS A 168 -2.38 37.47 0.76
C LYS A 168 -1.85 36.52 1.82
N ILE A 169 -0.81 35.81 1.47
CA ILE A 169 -0.04 34.94 2.38
C ILE A 169 1.42 35.39 2.34
N GLU A 170 2.10 35.26 3.45
CA GLU A 170 3.54 35.53 3.55
C GLU A 170 4.28 34.19 3.59
N ILE A 171 5.25 34.01 2.69
CA ILE A 171 6.14 32.83 2.64
C ILE A 171 7.55 33.32 2.91
N ASN A 172 8.18 32.91 4.02
CA ASN A 172 9.49 33.36 4.44
C ASN A 172 9.65 34.90 4.34
N LYS A 173 8.68 35.66 4.84
CA LYS A 173 8.66 37.14 4.86
C LYS A 173 8.42 37.81 3.48
N ILE A 174 8.09 37.05 2.45
CA ILE A 174 7.72 37.60 1.14
C ILE A 174 6.24 37.40 0.92
N GLU A 175 5.54 38.46 0.58
CA GLU A 175 4.08 38.46 0.37
C GLU A 175 3.71 37.91 -1.00
N PHE A 176 2.73 36.98 -1.05
CA PHE A 176 2.18 36.37 -2.26
C PHE A 176 0.66 36.53 -2.28
N LYS A 177 0.12 36.87 -3.45
CA LYS A 177 -1.32 36.96 -3.69
C LYS A 177 -1.85 35.63 -4.20
N ILE A 178 -2.90 35.11 -3.59
CA ILE A 178 -3.58 33.88 -4.05
C ILE A 178 -4.36 34.22 -5.32
N ILE A 179 -4.06 33.50 -6.42
CA ILE A 179 -4.70 33.67 -7.73
C ILE A 179 -5.49 32.44 -8.19
N GLY A 180 -5.23 31.27 -7.60
CA GLY A 180 -5.91 30.03 -7.91
C GLY A 180 -5.95 29.08 -6.72
N ILE A 181 -6.96 28.23 -6.71
CA ILE A 181 -7.15 27.15 -5.73
C ILE A 181 -7.43 25.88 -6.51
N PHE A 182 -6.63 24.84 -6.30
CA PHE A 182 -6.84 23.53 -6.91
C PHE A 182 -8.08 22.82 -6.36
N GLU A 183 -8.68 21.97 -7.19
CA GLU A 183 -9.63 20.97 -6.70
C GLU A 183 -8.96 20.01 -5.73
N GLU A 184 -9.77 19.37 -4.88
CA GLU A 184 -9.29 18.37 -3.94
C GLU A 184 -8.90 17.10 -4.70
N ILE A 185 -7.60 16.81 -4.76
CA ILE A 185 -7.03 15.63 -5.41
C ILE A 185 -7.24 14.40 -4.53
N GLY A 186 -7.34 14.62 -3.21
CA GLY A 186 -7.48 13.58 -2.20
C GLY A 186 -6.14 12.97 -1.76
N ASN A 187 -5.05 13.59 -2.12
CA ASN A 187 -3.71 13.30 -1.63
C ASN A 187 -3.27 14.44 -0.72
N GLN A 188 -3.02 14.12 0.54
CA GLN A 188 -2.69 15.13 1.55
C GLN A 188 -1.49 15.99 1.18
N GLN A 189 -0.50 15.42 0.49
CA GLN A 189 0.72 16.14 0.13
C GLN A 189 0.43 17.20 -0.93
N ASP A 190 -0.31 16.83 -1.97
CA ASP A 190 -0.65 17.73 -3.07
C ASP A 190 -1.72 18.75 -2.66
N ASP A 191 -2.71 18.34 -1.87
CA ASP A 191 -3.76 19.21 -1.32
C ASP A 191 -3.23 20.20 -0.30
N ASN A 192 -2.07 19.94 0.33
CA ASN A 192 -1.37 20.83 1.26
C ASN A 192 -0.17 21.56 0.64
N GLN A 193 -0.07 21.65 -0.68
CA GLN A 193 1.02 22.33 -1.35
C GLN A 193 0.63 23.73 -1.80
N ILE A 194 1.59 24.67 -1.75
CA ILE A 194 1.50 25.99 -2.37
C ILE A 194 2.48 26.04 -3.54
N ASN A 195 1.98 26.42 -4.69
CA ASN A 195 2.81 26.58 -5.88
C ASN A 195 3.01 28.05 -6.22
N ILE A 196 4.25 28.43 -6.47
CA ILE A 196 4.67 29.78 -6.82
C ILE A 196 5.58 29.76 -8.05
N PRO A 197 5.76 30.90 -8.78
CA PRO A 197 6.72 30.94 -9.88
C PRO A 197 8.12 30.56 -9.42
N LEU A 198 8.85 29.77 -10.23
CA LEU A 198 10.20 29.29 -9.91
C LEU A 198 11.17 30.42 -9.52
N GLU A 199 11.11 31.54 -10.25
CA GLU A 199 11.95 32.71 -9.94
C GLU A 199 11.62 33.35 -8.57
N SER A 200 10.36 33.25 -8.16
CA SER A 200 9.95 33.71 -6.82
C SER A 200 10.39 32.71 -5.74
N ALA A 201 10.27 31.41 -6.01
CA ALA A 201 10.76 30.37 -5.11
C ALA A 201 12.28 30.49 -4.86
N ARG A 202 13.06 30.76 -5.90
CA ARG A 202 14.48 31.03 -5.78
C ARG A 202 14.82 32.17 -4.84
N LYS A 203 14.06 33.25 -4.92
CA LYS A 203 14.23 34.40 -4.00
C LYS A 203 13.83 34.06 -2.57
N VAL A 204 12.73 33.31 -2.39
CA VAL A 204 12.24 32.88 -1.08
C VAL A 204 13.24 31.97 -0.36
N PHE A 205 13.96 31.14 -1.11
CA PHE A 205 14.87 30.12 -0.59
C PHE A 205 16.35 30.45 -0.74
N ASP A 206 16.69 31.63 -1.27
CA ASP A 206 18.05 32.04 -1.60
C ASP A 206 18.82 31.01 -2.43
N GLU A 207 18.14 30.46 -3.45
CA GLU A 207 18.66 29.36 -4.29
C GLU A 207 18.67 29.78 -5.77
N GLN A 208 19.84 30.17 -6.25
CA GLN A 208 19.94 30.76 -7.60
C GLN A 208 20.13 29.77 -8.75
N ILE A 209 20.77 28.63 -8.48
CA ILE A 209 21.26 27.73 -9.55
C ILE A 209 20.62 26.35 -9.49
N ARG A 210 20.33 25.87 -8.25
CA ARG A 210 19.90 24.50 -8.05
C ARG A 210 18.41 24.28 -8.32
N VAL A 211 18.11 23.04 -8.69
CA VAL A 211 16.75 22.49 -8.79
C VAL A 211 16.75 21.12 -8.11
N ASP A 212 15.63 20.72 -7.54
CA ASP A 212 15.50 19.44 -6.85
C ASP A 212 15.14 18.31 -7.79
N THR A 213 14.29 18.63 -8.77
CA THR A 213 13.83 17.69 -9.76
C THR A 213 13.77 18.36 -11.14
N ILE A 214 13.90 17.55 -12.17
CA ILE A 214 13.60 17.93 -13.54
C ILE A 214 12.63 16.89 -14.08
N ILE A 215 11.49 17.34 -14.60
CA ILE A 215 10.48 16.47 -15.20
C ILE A 215 10.51 16.70 -16.70
N ALA A 216 10.88 15.66 -17.44
CA ALA A 216 10.90 15.67 -18.89
C ALA A 216 9.71 14.88 -19.43
N GLN A 217 8.82 15.52 -20.17
CA GLN A 217 7.70 14.85 -20.83
C GLN A 217 8.09 14.43 -22.24
N VAL A 218 7.91 13.14 -22.52
CA VAL A 218 8.19 12.60 -23.86
C VAL A 218 6.96 12.74 -24.77
N LYS A 219 7.20 12.85 -26.08
CA LYS A 219 6.14 12.90 -27.09
C LYS A 219 5.47 11.55 -27.30
N SER A 220 6.21 10.45 -27.13
CA SER A 220 5.74 9.09 -27.32
C SER A 220 6.27 8.19 -26.21
N VAL A 221 5.38 7.42 -25.60
CA VAL A 221 5.74 6.44 -24.51
C VAL A 221 6.75 5.41 -25.01
N ASN A 222 6.70 5.05 -26.29
CA ASN A 222 7.62 4.07 -26.90
C ASN A 222 9.07 4.55 -26.93
N ASP A 223 9.30 5.88 -26.89
CA ASP A 223 10.63 6.46 -26.94
C ASP A 223 11.29 6.59 -25.55
N ILE A 224 10.54 6.34 -24.47
CA ILE A 224 11.03 6.47 -23.08
C ILE A 224 12.37 5.76 -22.85
N PRO A 225 12.55 4.46 -23.20
CA PRO A 225 13.80 3.76 -22.90
C PRO A 225 15.01 4.37 -23.61
N ASN A 226 14.80 4.85 -24.83
CA ASN A 226 15.86 5.48 -25.63
C ASN A 226 16.19 6.89 -25.11
N LEU A 227 15.17 7.67 -24.77
CA LEU A 227 15.32 9.02 -24.23
C LEU A 227 15.94 9.01 -22.84
N GLN A 228 15.55 8.05 -21.99
CA GLN A 228 16.15 7.85 -20.67
C GLN A 228 17.67 7.65 -20.78
N LYS A 229 18.11 6.69 -21.61
CA LYS A 229 19.54 6.42 -21.83
C LYS A 229 20.27 7.62 -22.41
N LYS A 230 19.61 8.39 -23.27
CA LYS A 230 20.19 9.59 -23.86
C LYS A 230 20.36 10.70 -22.82
N ILE A 231 19.35 10.92 -21.99
CA ILE A 231 19.41 11.89 -20.88
C ILE A 231 20.56 11.52 -19.93
N GLU A 232 20.63 10.24 -19.51
CA GLU A 232 21.70 9.75 -18.63
C GLU A 232 23.08 10.03 -19.23
N LYS A 233 23.30 9.62 -20.48
CA LYS A 233 24.59 9.80 -21.17
C LYS A 233 24.97 11.26 -21.37
N ASP A 234 24.03 12.10 -21.74
CA ASP A 234 24.30 13.52 -22.02
C ASP A 234 24.56 14.29 -20.73
N LEU A 235 23.85 13.97 -19.63
CA LEU A 235 24.11 14.51 -18.30
C LEU A 235 25.46 14.04 -17.75
N GLU A 236 25.76 12.73 -17.80
CA GLU A 236 27.03 12.19 -17.35
C GLU A 236 28.22 12.85 -18.08
N ARG A 237 28.10 12.99 -19.38
CA ARG A 237 29.14 13.68 -20.20
C ARG A 237 29.31 15.15 -19.83
N LYS A 238 28.20 15.85 -19.51
CA LYS A 238 28.22 17.28 -19.18
C LYS A 238 28.72 17.54 -17.77
N ARG A 239 28.27 16.74 -16.82
CA ARG A 239 28.57 16.88 -15.38
C ARG A 239 29.93 16.29 -15.01
N GLY A 240 30.35 15.20 -15.68
CA GLY A 240 31.50 14.41 -15.29
C GLY A 240 31.28 13.56 -14.03
N ASP A 241 30.04 13.46 -13.55
CA ASP A 241 29.65 12.65 -12.40
C ASP A 241 28.36 11.86 -12.67
N THR A 242 28.04 10.92 -11.78
CA THR A 242 26.81 10.12 -11.81
C THR A 242 25.95 10.33 -10.57
N ASN A 243 26.01 11.52 -9.93
CA ASN A 243 25.26 11.84 -8.71
C ASN A 243 23.79 12.23 -9.00
N PHE A 244 23.24 11.69 -10.05
CA PHE A 244 21.84 11.85 -10.44
C PHE A 244 21.23 10.50 -10.78
N GLN A 245 19.93 10.45 -10.87
CA GLN A 245 19.15 9.30 -11.34
C GLN A 245 18.08 9.77 -12.32
N VAL A 246 17.84 8.97 -13.34
CA VAL A 246 16.81 9.20 -14.35
C VAL A 246 15.81 8.05 -14.25
N LEU A 247 14.62 8.34 -13.81
CA LEU A 247 13.61 7.33 -13.50
C LEU A 247 12.37 7.51 -14.37
N THR A 248 11.86 6.42 -14.89
CA THR A 248 10.54 6.37 -15.52
C THR A 248 9.45 6.11 -14.48
N ALA A 249 8.20 6.42 -14.79
CA ALA A 249 7.06 6.12 -13.93
C ALA A 249 7.02 4.62 -13.57
N SER A 250 7.25 3.73 -14.54
CA SER A 250 7.29 2.28 -14.28
C SER A 250 8.40 1.88 -13.31
N GLN A 251 9.61 2.43 -13.44
CA GLN A 251 10.71 2.12 -12.53
C GLN A 251 10.45 2.60 -11.10
N ILE A 252 9.78 3.74 -10.93
CA ILE A 252 9.37 4.22 -9.61
C ILE A 252 8.35 3.25 -9.00
N LEU A 253 7.34 2.82 -9.77
CA LEU A 253 6.38 1.82 -9.33
C LEU A 253 7.04 0.49 -8.97
N ASP A 254 8.00 0.02 -9.76
CA ASP A 254 8.77 -1.20 -9.48
C ASP A 254 9.57 -1.08 -8.17
N GLN A 255 10.22 0.05 -7.92
CA GLN A 255 10.93 0.31 -6.67
C GLN A 255 10.00 0.29 -5.46
N ILE A 256 8.83 0.94 -5.57
CA ILE A 256 7.82 0.93 -4.52
C ILE A 256 7.31 -0.50 -4.31
N GLY A 257 7.01 -1.24 -5.38
CA GLY A 257 6.60 -2.64 -5.34
C GLY A 257 7.64 -3.53 -4.64
N GLN A 258 8.92 -3.32 -4.88
CA GLN A 258 10.01 -4.06 -4.19
C GLN A 258 10.01 -3.78 -2.68
N VAL A 259 9.89 -2.52 -2.26
CA VAL A 259 9.83 -2.15 -0.84
C VAL A 259 8.60 -2.77 -0.17
N LEU A 260 7.43 -2.67 -0.82
CA LEU A 260 6.20 -3.28 -0.34
C LEU A 260 6.33 -4.81 -0.26
N GLY A 261 6.98 -5.44 -1.25
CA GLY A 261 7.26 -6.87 -1.25
C GLY A 261 8.11 -7.32 -0.06
N ILE A 262 9.15 -6.57 0.29
CA ILE A 262 9.96 -6.86 1.47
C ILE A 262 9.12 -6.77 2.75
N ILE A 263 8.35 -5.71 2.92
CA ILE A 263 7.44 -5.55 4.06
C ILE A 263 6.45 -6.72 4.12
N GLN A 264 5.89 -7.11 2.98
CA GLN A 264 4.94 -8.21 2.88
C GLN A 264 5.57 -9.55 3.31
N ILE A 265 6.83 -9.83 2.95
CA ILE A 265 7.55 -11.04 3.39
C ILE A 265 7.66 -11.07 4.92
N PHE A 266 8.04 -9.97 5.57
CA PHE A 266 8.10 -9.90 7.03
C PHE A 266 6.74 -10.15 7.68
N LEU A 267 5.69 -9.54 7.17
CA LEU A 267 4.34 -9.65 7.72
C LEU A 267 3.77 -11.06 7.53
N VAL A 268 4.01 -11.67 6.36
CA VAL A 268 3.66 -13.09 6.11
C VAL A 268 4.43 -14.02 7.05
N GLY A 269 5.69 -13.72 7.35
CA GLY A 269 6.47 -14.45 8.33
C GLY A 269 5.82 -14.45 9.72
N ILE A 270 5.36 -13.29 10.20
CA ILE A 270 4.66 -13.17 11.49
C ILE A 270 3.33 -13.95 11.46
N ALA A 271 2.58 -13.82 10.37
CA ALA A 271 1.34 -14.56 10.20
C ALA A 271 1.56 -16.08 10.16
N ALA A 272 2.66 -16.54 9.55
CA ALA A 272 3.04 -17.96 9.52
C ALA A 272 3.30 -18.51 10.91
N ILE A 273 3.95 -17.75 11.80
CA ILE A 273 4.13 -18.13 13.21
C ILE A 273 2.77 -18.30 13.88
N SER A 274 1.83 -17.37 13.71
CA SER A 274 0.49 -17.45 14.25
C SER A 274 -0.26 -18.69 13.75
N LEU A 275 -0.10 -19.04 12.48
CA LEU A 275 -0.68 -20.23 11.88
C LEU A 275 -0.06 -21.54 12.43
N ILE A 276 1.25 -21.56 12.68
CA ILE A 276 1.91 -22.70 13.30
C ILE A 276 1.34 -22.92 14.72
N VAL A 277 1.17 -21.86 15.49
CA VAL A 277 0.54 -21.94 16.82
C VAL A 277 -0.89 -22.47 16.71
N GLY A 278 -1.68 -22.00 15.75
CA GLY A 278 -3.02 -22.49 15.46
C GLY A 278 -3.02 -23.98 15.05
N ALA A 279 -2.07 -24.38 14.19
CA ALA A 279 -1.88 -25.75 13.75
C ALA A 279 -1.56 -26.71 14.91
N ILE A 280 -0.66 -26.31 15.79
CA ILE A 280 -0.35 -27.08 17.04
C ILE A 280 -1.58 -27.16 17.93
N GLY A 281 -2.36 -26.07 18.01
CA GLY A 281 -3.62 -26.07 18.73
C GLY A 281 -4.64 -27.09 18.18
N ILE A 282 -4.82 -27.12 16.84
CA ILE A 282 -5.68 -28.15 16.21
C ILE A 282 -5.15 -29.54 16.52
N MET A 283 -3.87 -29.79 16.33
CA MET A 283 -3.25 -31.07 16.58
C MET A 283 -3.50 -31.55 18.02
N ASN A 284 -3.31 -30.69 19.02
CA ASN A 284 -3.55 -31.00 20.44
C ASN A 284 -5.06 -31.26 20.74
N SER A 285 -5.93 -30.44 20.15
CA SER A 285 -7.39 -30.64 20.26
C SER A 285 -7.83 -31.96 19.64
N MET A 286 -7.26 -32.35 18.52
CA MET A 286 -7.53 -33.60 17.83
C MET A 286 -7.00 -34.82 18.61
N TYR A 287 -5.79 -34.71 19.22
CA TYR A 287 -5.31 -35.77 20.12
C TYR A 287 -6.26 -36.05 21.30
N THR A 288 -6.73 -34.97 21.93
CA THR A 288 -7.71 -35.12 23.01
C THR A 288 -9.03 -35.70 22.47
N SER A 289 -9.46 -35.29 21.26
CA SER A 289 -10.65 -35.84 20.61
C SER A 289 -10.54 -37.35 20.39
N VAL A 290 -9.39 -37.82 19.94
CA VAL A 290 -9.11 -39.24 19.73
C VAL A 290 -9.16 -40.00 21.04
N LEU A 291 -8.54 -39.47 22.11
CA LEU A 291 -8.56 -40.13 23.44
C LEU A 291 -9.98 -40.23 24.03
N GLU A 292 -10.77 -39.14 23.96
CA GLU A 292 -12.15 -39.12 24.45
C GLU A 292 -13.09 -40.06 23.69
N ARG A 293 -12.79 -40.36 22.41
CA ARG A 293 -13.57 -41.23 21.51
C ARG A 293 -12.94 -42.59 21.27
N THR A 294 -11.95 -42.98 22.05
CA THR A 294 -11.24 -44.25 21.86
C THR A 294 -12.24 -45.44 21.84
N LYS A 295 -13.24 -45.46 22.73
CA LYS A 295 -14.26 -46.48 22.77
C LYS A 295 -15.16 -46.50 21.53
N ASP A 296 -15.56 -45.34 21.02
CA ASP A 296 -16.37 -45.22 19.81
C ASP A 296 -15.59 -45.70 18.57
N ILE A 297 -14.29 -45.37 18.49
CA ILE A 297 -13.38 -45.87 17.44
C ILE A 297 -13.28 -47.39 17.52
N GLY A 298 -13.16 -47.93 18.73
CA GLY A 298 -13.14 -49.38 18.96
C GLY A 298 -14.39 -50.08 18.47
N ILE A 299 -15.57 -49.53 18.76
CA ILE A 299 -16.88 -50.03 18.30
C ILE A 299 -16.95 -49.97 16.77
N MET A 300 -16.63 -48.82 16.14
CA MET A 300 -16.63 -48.70 14.67
C MET A 300 -15.75 -49.74 14.01
N LYS A 301 -14.59 -50.01 14.56
CA LYS A 301 -13.66 -51.00 14.01
C LYS A 301 -14.15 -52.46 14.29
N ALA A 302 -14.78 -52.70 15.41
CA ALA A 302 -15.36 -54.02 15.70
C ALA A 302 -16.49 -54.39 14.74
N ILE A 303 -17.25 -53.41 14.25
CA ILE A 303 -18.31 -53.61 13.23
C ILE A 303 -17.77 -53.55 11.76
N GLY A 304 -16.44 -53.40 11.58
CA GLY A 304 -15.80 -53.56 10.28
C GLY A 304 -15.30 -52.27 9.62
N ALA A 305 -15.24 -51.11 10.31
CA ALA A 305 -14.64 -49.90 9.75
C ALA A 305 -13.12 -50.09 9.45
N ARG A 306 -12.69 -49.68 8.30
CA ARG A 306 -11.28 -49.73 7.86
C ARG A 306 -10.49 -48.59 8.48
N ASN A 307 -9.16 -48.76 8.53
CA ASN A 307 -8.26 -47.69 8.99
C ASN A 307 -8.43 -46.42 8.19
N SER A 308 -8.67 -46.54 6.85
CA SER A 308 -8.97 -45.41 5.96
C SER A 308 -10.21 -44.63 6.35
N ASP A 309 -11.24 -45.30 6.82
CA ASP A 309 -12.53 -44.67 7.19
C ASP A 309 -12.34 -43.80 8.42
N ILE A 310 -11.67 -44.35 9.45
CA ILE A 310 -11.31 -43.59 10.66
C ILE A 310 -10.40 -42.38 10.31
N LEU A 311 -9.38 -42.61 9.49
CA LEU A 311 -8.48 -41.57 9.06
C LEU A 311 -9.22 -40.43 8.37
N GLN A 312 -10.13 -40.74 7.44
CA GLN A 312 -10.92 -39.74 6.69
C GLN A 312 -11.83 -38.93 7.62
N ILE A 313 -12.50 -39.57 8.60
CA ILE A 313 -13.36 -38.88 9.56
C ILE A 313 -12.56 -37.78 10.29
N PHE A 314 -11.39 -38.11 10.83
CA PHE A 314 -10.60 -37.17 11.61
C PHE A 314 -9.91 -36.09 10.74
N ILE A 315 -9.51 -36.42 9.50
CA ILE A 315 -8.99 -35.44 8.52
C ILE A 315 -10.09 -34.44 8.13
N ILE A 316 -11.30 -34.89 7.88
CA ILE A 316 -12.44 -34.02 7.57
C ILE A 316 -12.75 -33.14 8.78
N GLU A 317 -12.78 -33.69 9.99
CA GLU A 317 -13.02 -32.94 11.23
C GLU A 317 -11.99 -31.82 11.42
N SER A 318 -10.70 -32.10 11.26
CA SER A 318 -9.64 -31.10 11.36
C SER A 318 -9.68 -30.05 10.24
N GLY A 319 -9.99 -30.45 9.01
CA GLY A 319 -10.21 -29.56 7.89
C GLY A 319 -11.39 -28.60 8.11
N LEU A 320 -12.48 -29.11 8.69
CA LEU A 320 -13.65 -28.28 9.05
C LEU A 320 -13.30 -27.25 10.15
N ILE A 321 -12.49 -27.63 11.15
CA ILE A 321 -11.98 -26.67 12.15
C ILE A 321 -11.19 -25.56 11.45
N GLY A 322 -10.31 -25.92 10.49
CA GLY A 322 -9.58 -24.98 9.67
C GLY A 322 -10.50 -24.06 8.86
N LEU A 323 -11.54 -24.59 8.22
CA LEU A 323 -12.53 -23.80 7.46
C LEU A 323 -13.30 -22.82 8.38
N VAL A 324 -13.75 -23.26 9.54
CA VAL A 324 -14.45 -22.39 10.49
C VAL A 324 -13.52 -21.25 10.95
N GLY A 325 -12.29 -21.58 11.37
CA GLY A 325 -11.30 -20.59 11.74
C GLY A 325 -10.96 -19.65 10.59
N GLY A 326 -10.78 -20.18 9.37
CA GLY A 326 -10.55 -19.41 8.16
C GLY A 326 -11.69 -18.46 7.83
N SER A 327 -12.95 -18.91 7.92
CA SER A 327 -14.12 -18.06 7.67
C SER A 327 -14.19 -16.87 8.63
N PHE A 328 -14.01 -17.10 9.92
CA PHE A 328 -13.95 -16.01 10.91
C PHE A 328 -12.71 -15.13 10.71
N GLY A 329 -11.57 -15.72 10.35
CA GLY A 329 -10.35 -15.00 10.01
C GLY A 329 -10.54 -14.07 8.80
N ILE A 330 -11.20 -14.53 7.76
CA ILE A 330 -11.52 -13.72 6.56
C ILE A 330 -12.42 -12.54 6.94
N ILE A 331 -13.50 -12.79 7.70
CA ILE A 331 -14.42 -11.72 8.13
C ILE A 331 -13.66 -10.67 8.96
N LEU A 332 -12.87 -11.12 9.93
CA LEU A 332 -12.08 -10.22 10.78
C LEU A 332 -11.01 -9.49 9.96
N GLY A 333 -10.29 -10.18 9.07
CA GLY A 333 -9.26 -9.61 8.21
C GLY A 333 -9.81 -8.58 7.24
N ALA A 334 -10.96 -8.85 6.63
CA ALA A 334 -11.66 -7.89 5.78
C ALA A 334 -12.12 -6.65 6.58
N ALA A 335 -12.66 -6.85 7.78
CA ALA A 335 -13.05 -5.75 8.66
C ALA A 335 -11.84 -4.90 9.06
N LEU A 336 -10.70 -5.51 9.42
CA LEU A 336 -9.46 -4.80 9.73
C LEU A 336 -8.93 -4.02 8.52
N ALA A 337 -8.97 -4.59 7.31
CA ALA A 337 -8.56 -3.88 6.09
C ALA A 337 -9.45 -2.64 5.86
N LEU A 338 -10.76 -2.74 6.02
CA LEU A 338 -11.68 -1.59 5.91
C LEU A 338 -11.40 -0.52 6.96
N ILE A 339 -11.11 -0.91 8.19
CA ILE A 339 -10.73 0.02 9.27
C ILE A 339 -9.43 0.74 8.90
N ILE A 340 -8.42 0.04 8.36
CA ILE A 340 -7.19 0.65 7.87
C ILE A 340 -7.50 1.70 6.80
N GLY A 341 -8.40 1.40 5.85
CA GLY A 341 -8.84 2.35 4.83
C GLY A 341 -9.52 3.60 5.40
N ILE A 342 -10.36 3.44 6.42
CA ILE A 342 -11.02 4.58 7.10
C ILE A 342 -10.00 5.45 7.84
N ILE A 343 -9.08 4.83 8.59
CA ILE A 343 -8.00 5.53 9.31
C ILE A 343 -7.09 6.25 8.32
N SER A 344 -6.71 5.59 7.23
CA SER A 344 -5.88 6.17 6.16
C SER A 344 -6.54 7.42 5.58
N LYS A 345 -7.83 7.37 5.30
CA LYS A 345 -8.60 8.52 4.80
C LYS A 345 -8.62 9.68 5.81
N SER A 346 -8.81 9.40 7.10
CA SER A 346 -8.79 10.44 8.14
C SER A 346 -7.38 11.02 8.37
N ALA A 347 -6.34 10.25 8.08
CA ALA A 347 -4.96 10.71 8.09
C ALA A 347 -4.55 11.46 6.79
N GLY A 348 -5.48 11.62 5.82
CA GLY A 348 -5.25 12.33 4.57
C GLY A 348 -4.63 11.50 3.45
N PHE A 349 -4.56 10.18 3.59
CA PHE A 349 -4.16 9.27 2.52
C PHE A 349 -5.38 8.57 1.93
N LEU A 350 -5.63 8.76 0.65
CA LEU A 350 -6.68 8.03 -0.06
C LEU A 350 -6.22 6.59 -0.36
N LEU A 351 -6.43 5.70 0.62
CA LEU A 351 -6.26 4.27 0.40
C LEU A 351 -7.62 3.64 0.08
N ILE A 352 -7.84 3.32 -1.18
CA ILE A 352 -9.08 2.68 -1.63
C ILE A 352 -8.94 1.18 -1.42
N ILE A 353 -9.53 0.67 -0.34
CA ILE A 353 -9.50 -0.76 -0.05
C ILE A 353 -10.37 -1.52 -1.06
N LYS A 354 -9.73 -2.36 -1.85
CA LYS A 354 -10.37 -3.30 -2.78
C LYS A 354 -10.22 -4.71 -2.24
N ILE A 355 -11.33 -5.30 -1.78
CA ILE A 355 -11.35 -6.69 -1.34
C ILE A 355 -11.55 -7.57 -2.57
N GLU A 356 -10.50 -8.31 -2.94
CA GLU A 356 -10.55 -9.23 -4.07
C GLU A 356 -11.11 -10.59 -3.63
N PRO A 357 -12.18 -11.09 -4.27
CA PRO A 357 -12.77 -12.40 -3.93
C PRO A 357 -11.76 -13.54 -4.02
N LEU A 358 -10.81 -13.45 -4.93
CA LEU A 358 -9.75 -14.44 -5.12
C LEU A 358 -8.84 -14.56 -3.88
N VAL A 359 -8.51 -13.45 -3.23
CA VAL A 359 -7.70 -13.43 -1.99
C VAL A 359 -8.46 -14.11 -0.86
N LEU A 360 -9.77 -13.88 -0.76
CA LEU A 360 -10.62 -14.54 0.25
C LEU A 360 -10.68 -16.05 0.02
N LEU A 361 -10.86 -16.46 -1.23
CA LEU A 361 -10.90 -17.88 -1.60
C LEU A 361 -9.57 -18.58 -1.28
N PHE A 362 -8.45 -17.96 -1.64
CA PHE A 362 -7.12 -18.51 -1.28
C PHE A 362 -6.92 -18.60 0.23
N GLY A 363 -7.36 -17.60 1.00
CA GLY A 363 -7.31 -17.64 2.45
C GLY A 363 -8.12 -18.80 3.04
N LEU A 364 -9.30 -19.07 2.48
CA LEU A 364 -10.16 -20.17 2.92
C LEU A 364 -9.55 -21.55 2.61
N ILE A 365 -9.06 -21.73 1.37
CA ILE A 365 -8.37 -22.97 0.95
C ILE A 365 -7.14 -23.20 1.82
N PHE A 366 -6.36 -22.15 2.06
CA PHE A 366 -5.15 -22.22 2.86
C PHE A 366 -5.45 -22.64 4.32
N ALA A 367 -6.49 -22.05 4.93
CA ALA A 367 -6.94 -22.43 6.27
C ALA A 367 -7.40 -23.89 6.34
N PHE A 368 -8.11 -24.36 5.32
CA PHE A 368 -8.51 -25.76 5.21
C PHE A 368 -7.29 -26.69 5.14
N VAL A 369 -6.33 -26.36 4.29
CA VAL A 369 -5.09 -27.15 4.13
C VAL A 369 -4.29 -27.23 5.44
N ILE A 370 -4.16 -26.11 6.14
CA ILE A 370 -3.50 -26.07 7.47
C ILE A 370 -4.27 -26.96 8.47
N GLY A 371 -5.59 -26.89 8.47
CA GLY A 371 -6.43 -27.76 9.30
C GLY A 371 -6.19 -29.24 9.01
N VAL A 372 -6.19 -29.61 7.75
CA VAL A 372 -5.94 -30.99 7.31
C VAL A 372 -4.54 -31.46 7.72
N ILE A 373 -3.49 -30.68 7.44
CA ILE A 373 -2.10 -31.04 7.77
C ILE A 373 -1.95 -31.23 9.28
N SER A 374 -2.55 -30.34 10.07
CA SER A 374 -2.51 -30.42 11.55
C SER A 374 -3.20 -31.65 12.12
N GLY A 375 -4.21 -32.15 11.42
CA GLY A 375 -4.98 -33.34 11.83
C GLY A 375 -4.37 -34.69 11.39
N ILE A 376 -3.39 -34.70 10.49
CA ILE A 376 -2.84 -35.96 9.93
C ILE A 376 -2.27 -36.87 11.04
N LEU A 377 -1.42 -36.35 11.91
CA LEU A 377 -0.77 -37.15 12.95
C LEU A 377 -1.77 -37.77 13.94
N PRO A 378 -2.69 -37.02 14.57
CA PRO A 378 -3.70 -37.59 15.46
C PRO A 378 -4.65 -38.53 14.70
N ALA A 379 -5.05 -38.24 13.46
CA ALA A 379 -5.89 -39.11 12.65
C ALA A 379 -5.21 -40.45 12.33
N MET A 380 -3.91 -40.45 12.05
CA MET A 380 -3.14 -41.67 11.89
C MET A 380 -3.06 -42.50 13.15
N GLN A 381 -2.92 -41.89 14.32
CA GLN A 381 -2.95 -42.62 15.59
C GLN A 381 -4.32 -43.25 15.86
N ALA A 382 -5.40 -42.48 15.68
CA ALA A 382 -6.75 -42.97 15.76
C ALA A 382 -7.01 -44.18 14.86
N SER A 383 -6.53 -44.09 13.61
CA SER A 383 -6.72 -45.17 12.61
C SER A 383 -6.00 -46.47 12.95
N LYS A 384 -4.94 -46.42 13.77
CA LYS A 384 -4.13 -47.59 14.16
C LYS A 384 -4.58 -48.25 15.47
N LEU A 385 -5.57 -47.68 16.18
CA LEU A 385 -6.09 -48.25 17.40
C LEU A 385 -6.66 -49.69 17.15
N LYS A 386 -6.30 -50.64 18.00
CA LYS A 386 -6.84 -51.99 17.93
C LYS A 386 -8.19 -52.04 18.64
N PRO A 387 -9.22 -52.72 18.09
CA PRO A 387 -10.56 -52.82 18.74
C PRO A 387 -10.53 -53.34 20.18
N VAL A 388 -9.71 -54.38 20.43
CA VAL A 388 -9.57 -54.98 21.74
C VAL A 388 -9.02 -53.99 22.77
N ASP A 389 -7.99 -53.25 22.41
CA ASP A 389 -7.36 -52.28 23.33
C ASP A 389 -8.28 -51.07 23.56
N ALA A 390 -8.98 -50.64 22.50
CA ALA A 390 -9.89 -49.49 22.54
C ALA A 390 -11.17 -49.78 23.40
N LEU A 391 -11.67 -50.99 23.37
CA LEU A 391 -12.87 -51.40 24.18
C LEU A 391 -12.53 -51.70 25.65
N ARG A 392 -11.24 -51.91 25.97
CA ARG A 392 -10.73 -52.18 27.31
C ARG A 392 -10.34 -50.88 28.05
N TYR A 393 -10.35 -49.77 27.36
CA TYR A 393 -10.04 -48.45 27.94
C TYR A 393 -11.19 -47.98 28.77
N GLU A 394 -10.98 -47.89 30.10
CA GLU A 394 -11.90 -47.28 31.08
C GLU A 394 -11.73 -45.76 31.12
#